data_9b55421d9623c1f8e15349de2e8f40a7
#
_entry.id   9b55421d9623c1f8e15349de2e8f40a7
#
_cell.length_a   1.000
_cell.length_b   1.000
_cell.length_c   1.000
_cell.angle_alpha   90.00
_cell.angle_beta   90.00
_cell.angle_gamma   90.00
#
_symmetry.space_group_name_H-M   'P 1'
#
loop_
_entity.id
_entity.type
_entity.pdbx_description
1 polymer ?
#
loop_
_entity_poly.entity_id
_entity_poly.type
_entity_poly.pdbx_seq_one_letter_code
_entity_poly.pdbx_strand_id
1 'polypeptide(L)'
;NILIFEYKNFGTEDIKECFEKNGHKYVVVETNLYRDRISPEFDKIFDDKFGQGVDNEPFDCVFTFNFSPVISNNCKKRNVPYIAFVYDSPQVLLYSYTIINPCNYVFIFDKTQYTELKMAGINTVYYAPLAVNADRMKRMLDKTGCSHNNDRFKGDIAFVGSMYNEKYNLFDRLEGINDFTKGYLDAIMKAQRKVYGYFFLEQLLSGEVLKDMIKNYPVEPSKDGVETVSYLYADYFLARKMASDERMDIMKLLGKELGEQHRINLYTPNPTPGLAGVNNCGPIDYYDDMPYVFRNSKINLNITLRSIKSGIPLRGMDIMGAGGFLMSNYQEDFFDFFVPGEDMVLYLSL
;
A
#
# COMPACT_ATOMS: atom_id res chain seq x y z
N ASN A 1 -2.45 -27.31 5.32
CA ASN A 1 -2.05 -27.27 3.91
C ASN A 1 -2.63 -26.03 3.23
N ILE A 2 -1.78 -25.14 2.69
CA ILE A 2 -2.18 -23.83 2.22
C ILE A 2 -1.84 -23.67 0.73
N LEU A 3 -2.81 -23.26 -0.10
CA LEU A 3 -2.56 -22.88 -1.49
C LEU A 3 -2.40 -21.35 -1.53
N ILE A 4 -1.23 -20.88 -1.94
CA ILE A 4 -0.90 -19.46 -2.06
C ILE A 4 -0.93 -19.05 -3.52
N PHE A 5 -1.76 -18.08 -3.88
CA PHE A 5 -1.68 -17.44 -5.19
C PHE A 5 -0.96 -16.09 -5.04
N GLU A 6 0.13 -15.95 -5.79
CA GLU A 6 1.00 -14.79 -5.72
C GLU A 6 0.94 -13.94 -6.99
N TYR A 7 0.85 -12.62 -6.83
CA TYR A 7 1.00 -11.64 -7.89
C TYR A 7 1.91 -10.50 -7.42
N LYS A 8 3.19 -10.51 -7.83
CA LYS A 8 4.17 -9.43 -7.60
C LYS A 8 4.08 -8.76 -6.22
N ASN A 9 4.04 -9.55 -5.18
CA ASN A 9 3.87 -9.08 -3.80
C ASN A 9 5.21 -8.83 -3.10
N PHE A 10 5.16 -7.93 -2.12
CA PHE A 10 6.13 -7.92 -1.02
C PHE A 10 5.51 -8.69 0.15
N GLY A 11 6.29 -9.48 0.88
CA GLY A 11 5.82 -10.22 2.05
C GLY A 11 5.60 -11.72 1.84
N THR A 12 5.62 -12.24 0.61
CA THR A 12 5.45 -13.69 0.36
C THR A 12 6.56 -14.49 1.06
N GLU A 13 7.81 -14.06 1.02
CA GLU A 13 8.90 -14.75 1.71
C GLU A 13 8.72 -14.71 3.24
N ASP A 14 8.21 -13.61 3.77
CA ASP A 14 7.94 -13.47 5.20
C ASP A 14 6.79 -14.38 5.67
N ILE A 15 5.70 -14.51 4.87
CA ILE A 15 4.59 -15.39 5.21
C ILE A 15 4.97 -16.87 5.08
N LYS A 16 5.80 -17.24 4.08
CA LYS A 16 6.36 -18.59 3.96
C LYS A 16 7.13 -18.98 5.21
N GLU A 17 8.06 -18.12 5.66
CA GLU A 17 8.81 -18.35 6.90
C GLU A 17 7.87 -18.52 8.10
N CYS A 18 6.80 -17.74 8.17
CA CYS A 18 5.78 -17.87 9.22
C CYS A 18 5.08 -19.23 9.16
N PHE A 19 4.67 -19.67 7.97
CA PHE A 19 4.00 -20.97 7.81
C PHE A 19 4.93 -22.13 8.15
N GLU A 20 6.19 -22.08 7.72
CA GLU A 20 7.19 -23.11 8.04
C GLU A 20 7.45 -23.20 9.55
N LYS A 21 7.63 -22.07 10.24
CA LYS A 21 7.81 -22.03 11.69
C LYS A 21 6.63 -22.62 12.46
N ASN A 22 5.42 -22.53 11.89
CA ASN A 22 4.21 -23.08 12.51
C ASN A 22 3.84 -24.47 11.99
N GLY A 23 4.70 -25.11 11.20
CA GLY A 23 4.50 -26.47 10.69
C GLY A 23 3.43 -26.60 9.61
N HIS A 24 3.07 -25.50 8.95
CA HIS A 24 2.13 -25.52 7.82
C HIS A 24 2.86 -25.84 6.52
N LYS A 25 2.26 -26.72 5.72
CA LYS A 25 2.70 -26.97 4.34
C LYS A 25 1.99 -26.02 3.40
N TYR A 26 2.68 -25.61 2.34
CA TYR A 26 2.08 -24.73 1.34
C TYR A 26 2.60 -25.01 -0.08
N VAL A 27 1.82 -24.59 -1.06
CA VAL A 27 2.22 -24.51 -2.47
C VAL A 27 2.00 -23.08 -2.94
N VAL A 28 2.98 -22.51 -3.62
CA VAL A 28 2.89 -21.16 -4.22
C VAL A 28 2.66 -21.30 -5.72
N VAL A 29 1.68 -20.57 -6.22
CA VAL A 29 1.34 -20.48 -7.65
C VAL A 29 1.37 -19.02 -8.06
N GLU A 30 2.31 -18.66 -8.94
CA GLU A 30 2.34 -17.32 -9.53
C GLU A 30 1.13 -17.10 -10.43
N THR A 31 0.56 -15.91 -10.36
CA THR A 31 -0.60 -15.51 -11.16
C THR A 31 -0.38 -14.16 -11.84
N ASN A 32 -1.20 -13.90 -12.86
CA ASN A 32 -1.26 -12.60 -13.51
C ASN A 32 -2.58 -11.85 -13.21
N LEU A 33 -3.33 -12.30 -12.20
CA LEU A 33 -4.58 -11.66 -11.76
C LEU A 33 -4.28 -10.33 -11.07
N TYR A 34 -4.37 -9.24 -11.80
CA TYR A 34 -4.10 -7.90 -11.24
C TYR A 34 -5.38 -7.15 -10.86
N ARG A 35 -6.32 -7.05 -11.82
CA ARG A 35 -7.61 -6.36 -11.63
C ARG A 35 -8.77 -7.20 -12.14
N ASP A 36 -8.50 -8.45 -12.42
CA ASP A 36 -9.49 -9.36 -12.97
C ASP A 36 -10.57 -9.64 -11.94
N ARG A 37 -11.82 -9.61 -12.38
CA ARG A 37 -12.98 -10.00 -11.59
C ARG A 37 -13.57 -11.33 -12.07
N ILE A 38 -13.30 -11.68 -13.31
CA ILE A 38 -13.67 -12.93 -13.96
C ILE A 38 -12.49 -13.40 -14.82
N SER A 39 -12.11 -14.67 -14.72
CA SER A 39 -11.06 -15.27 -15.55
C SER A 39 -11.31 -16.77 -15.74
N PRO A 40 -12.01 -17.16 -16.83
CA PRO A 40 -12.25 -18.58 -17.11
C PRO A 40 -10.98 -19.39 -17.33
N GLU A 41 -9.90 -18.76 -17.79
CA GLU A 41 -8.60 -19.41 -17.93
C GLU A 41 -7.99 -19.74 -16.58
N PHE A 42 -8.07 -18.79 -15.65
CA PHE A 42 -7.59 -18.99 -14.29
C PHE A 42 -8.43 -20.01 -13.53
N ASP A 43 -9.73 -20.08 -13.77
CA ASP A 43 -10.60 -21.09 -13.15
C ASP A 43 -10.06 -22.52 -13.40
N LYS A 44 -9.54 -22.79 -14.61
CA LYS A 44 -8.92 -24.08 -14.94
C LYS A 44 -7.60 -24.30 -14.20
N ILE A 45 -6.77 -23.26 -14.11
CA ILE A 45 -5.51 -23.31 -13.34
C ILE A 45 -5.80 -23.59 -11.87
N PHE A 46 -6.82 -22.92 -11.33
CA PHE A 46 -7.24 -23.12 -9.95
C PHE A 46 -7.69 -24.57 -9.72
N ASP A 47 -8.54 -25.11 -10.62
CA ASP A 47 -9.04 -26.49 -10.53
C ASP A 47 -7.90 -27.51 -10.52
N ASP A 48 -6.95 -27.34 -11.46
CA ASP A 48 -5.80 -28.22 -11.58
C ASP A 48 -4.93 -28.19 -10.32
N LYS A 49 -4.54 -26.97 -9.87
CA LYS A 49 -3.66 -26.80 -8.72
C LYS A 49 -4.32 -27.23 -7.42
N PHE A 50 -5.58 -26.84 -7.21
CA PHE A 50 -6.33 -27.23 -6.02
C PHE A 50 -6.55 -28.74 -5.92
N GLY A 51 -6.77 -29.41 -7.06
CA GLY A 51 -6.92 -30.86 -7.14
C GLY A 51 -5.64 -31.65 -6.87
N GLN A 52 -4.46 -31.06 -7.07
CA GLN A 52 -3.18 -31.71 -6.80
C GLN A 52 -2.88 -31.84 -5.30
N GLY A 53 -3.36 -30.91 -4.48
CA GLY A 53 -3.05 -30.86 -3.05
C GLY A 53 -1.55 -30.66 -2.75
N VAL A 54 -1.16 -30.95 -1.52
CA VAL A 54 0.25 -30.98 -1.07
C VAL A 54 0.54 -32.37 -0.50
N ASP A 55 1.55 -33.07 -1.00
CA ASP A 55 1.88 -34.47 -0.62
C ASP A 55 0.68 -35.44 -0.69
N ASN A 56 -0.21 -35.26 -1.67
CA ASN A 56 -1.48 -35.98 -1.85
C ASN A 56 -2.56 -35.67 -0.77
N GLU A 57 -2.34 -34.69 0.07
CA GLU A 57 -3.33 -34.22 1.04
C GLU A 57 -4.03 -32.96 0.50
N PRO A 58 -5.34 -32.79 0.75
CA PRO A 58 -6.07 -31.62 0.25
C PRO A 58 -5.60 -30.33 0.92
N PHE A 59 -5.83 -29.19 0.25
CA PHE A 59 -5.65 -27.87 0.84
C PHE A 59 -6.79 -27.55 1.81
N ASP A 60 -6.43 -27.02 2.98
CA ASP A 60 -7.37 -26.57 4.00
C ASP A 60 -7.90 -25.17 3.72
N CYS A 61 -7.09 -24.32 3.09
CA CYS A 61 -7.44 -22.96 2.72
C CYS A 61 -6.61 -22.43 1.54
N VAL A 62 -7.08 -21.33 0.98
CA VAL A 62 -6.37 -20.54 -0.04
C VAL A 62 -5.97 -19.21 0.59
N PHE A 63 -4.76 -18.75 0.31
CA PHE A 63 -4.22 -17.49 0.78
C PHE A 63 -3.79 -16.57 -0.36
N THR A 64 -4.05 -15.27 -0.22
CA THR A 64 -3.47 -14.22 -1.07
C THR A 64 -3.11 -12.99 -0.26
N PHE A 65 -2.07 -12.28 -0.69
CA PHE A 65 -2.01 -10.86 -0.43
C PHE A 65 -2.97 -10.14 -1.37
N ASN A 66 -3.70 -9.17 -0.81
CA ASN A 66 -4.82 -8.49 -1.46
C ASN A 66 -5.99 -9.41 -1.84
N PHE A 67 -7.16 -8.82 -1.96
CA PHE A 67 -8.38 -9.55 -2.27
C PHE A 67 -8.53 -9.73 -3.79
N SER A 68 -8.91 -10.95 -4.20
CA SER A 68 -9.21 -11.29 -5.59
C SER A 68 -10.63 -11.87 -5.74
N PRO A 69 -11.52 -11.22 -6.50
CA PRO A 69 -12.85 -11.74 -6.82
C PRO A 69 -12.82 -13.10 -7.52
N VAL A 70 -11.87 -13.31 -8.41
CA VAL A 70 -11.70 -14.57 -9.15
C VAL A 70 -11.40 -15.73 -8.19
N ILE A 71 -10.47 -15.53 -7.25
CA ILE A 71 -10.10 -16.54 -6.26
C ILE A 71 -11.26 -16.79 -5.29
N SER A 72 -11.91 -15.70 -4.81
CA SER A 72 -13.09 -15.80 -3.94
C SER A 72 -14.19 -16.66 -4.56
N ASN A 73 -14.50 -16.47 -5.85
CA ASN A 73 -15.50 -17.27 -6.55
C ASN A 73 -15.09 -18.75 -6.68
N ASN A 74 -13.83 -19.03 -6.94
CA ASN A 74 -13.32 -20.39 -7.02
C ASN A 74 -13.35 -21.10 -5.65
N CYS A 75 -13.00 -20.41 -4.58
CA CYS A 75 -13.10 -20.93 -3.22
C CYS A 75 -14.56 -21.20 -2.82
N LYS A 76 -15.49 -20.29 -3.16
CA LYS A 76 -16.91 -20.48 -2.93
C LYS A 76 -17.44 -21.74 -3.62
N LYS A 77 -17.11 -21.99 -4.90
CA LYS A 77 -17.54 -23.17 -5.65
C LYS A 77 -17.10 -24.48 -4.96
N ARG A 78 -15.98 -24.47 -4.23
CA ARG A 78 -15.38 -25.65 -3.56
C ARG A 78 -15.63 -25.71 -2.06
N ASN A 79 -16.29 -24.70 -1.51
CA ASN A 79 -16.52 -24.55 -0.07
C ASN A 79 -15.22 -24.62 0.73
N VAL A 80 -14.15 -23.95 0.26
CA VAL A 80 -12.85 -23.86 0.91
C VAL A 80 -12.64 -22.44 1.44
N PRO A 81 -12.10 -22.27 2.66
CA PRO A 81 -11.76 -20.96 3.22
C PRO A 81 -10.79 -20.18 2.33
N TYR A 82 -11.09 -18.90 2.11
CA TYR A 82 -10.23 -17.97 1.40
C TYR A 82 -9.77 -16.86 2.33
N ILE A 83 -8.49 -16.79 2.59
CA ILE A 83 -7.84 -15.80 3.43
C ILE A 83 -7.16 -14.77 2.52
N ALA A 84 -7.61 -13.53 2.57
CA ALA A 84 -7.00 -12.42 1.87
C ALA A 84 -6.46 -11.41 2.87
N PHE A 85 -5.14 -11.16 2.85
CA PHE A 85 -4.51 -10.13 3.67
C PHE A 85 -4.24 -8.90 2.82
N VAL A 86 -5.08 -7.88 2.98
CA VAL A 86 -5.05 -6.67 2.16
C VAL A 86 -4.01 -5.72 2.72
N TYR A 87 -3.00 -5.37 1.92
CA TYR A 87 -1.98 -4.39 2.29
C TYR A 87 -1.89 -3.20 1.33
N ASP A 88 -2.53 -3.28 0.15
CA ASP A 88 -2.65 -2.16 -0.76
C ASP A 88 -3.88 -1.30 -0.42
N SER A 89 -3.69 0.01 -0.42
CA SER A 89 -4.78 0.99 -0.36
C SER A 89 -4.48 2.15 -1.32
N PRO A 90 -5.43 2.51 -2.18
CA PRO A 90 -6.76 1.91 -2.37
C PRO A 90 -6.72 0.56 -3.09
N GLN A 91 -7.63 -0.36 -2.73
CA GLN A 91 -7.85 -1.62 -3.44
C GLN A 91 -9.30 -1.71 -3.93
N VAL A 92 -9.53 -1.39 -5.20
CA VAL A 92 -10.88 -1.34 -5.80
C VAL A 92 -11.59 -2.69 -5.80
N LEU A 93 -10.86 -3.80 -5.79
CA LEU A 93 -11.45 -5.15 -5.79
C LEU A 93 -12.23 -5.48 -4.52
N LEU A 94 -11.99 -4.78 -3.41
CA LEU A 94 -12.78 -4.88 -2.18
C LEU A 94 -14.24 -4.47 -2.37
N TYR A 95 -14.54 -3.66 -3.38
CA TYR A 95 -15.89 -3.21 -3.71
C TYR A 95 -16.65 -4.15 -4.64
N SER A 96 -16.07 -5.31 -5.03
CA SER A 96 -16.75 -6.37 -5.76
C SER A 96 -17.82 -7.04 -4.89
N TYR A 97 -18.96 -7.40 -5.50
CA TYR A 97 -20.00 -8.19 -4.82
C TYR A 97 -19.50 -9.52 -4.25
N THR A 98 -18.38 -10.04 -4.76
CA THR A 98 -17.80 -11.29 -4.28
C THR A 98 -17.25 -11.18 -2.84
N ILE A 99 -17.06 -9.97 -2.32
CA ILE A 99 -16.55 -9.78 -0.95
C ILE A 99 -17.45 -10.44 0.10
N ILE A 100 -18.75 -10.55 -0.17
CA ILE A 100 -19.70 -11.19 0.74
C ILE A 100 -19.75 -12.72 0.65
N ASN A 101 -18.93 -13.35 -0.20
CA ASN A 101 -18.89 -14.82 -0.29
C ASN A 101 -18.54 -15.41 1.08
N PRO A 102 -19.31 -16.40 1.58
CA PRO A 102 -19.18 -16.89 2.96
C PRO A 102 -17.84 -17.60 3.25
N CYS A 103 -17.09 -17.97 2.22
CA CYS A 103 -15.76 -18.55 2.35
C CYS A 103 -14.67 -17.53 2.64
N ASN A 104 -14.95 -16.23 2.54
CA ASN A 104 -13.96 -15.17 2.65
C ASN A 104 -13.62 -14.83 4.11
N TYR A 105 -12.33 -14.67 4.36
CA TYR A 105 -11.74 -14.07 5.56
C TYR A 105 -10.80 -12.96 5.08
N VAL A 106 -11.32 -11.72 4.94
CA VAL A 106 -10.59 -10.58 4.37
C VAL A 106 -10.06 -9.70 5.49
N PHE A 107 -8.76 -9.70 5.69
CA PHE A 107 -8.10 -8.88 6.71
C PHE A 107 -7.70 -7.53 6.12
N ILE A 108 -8.12 -6.45 6.77
CA ILE A 108 -7.94 -5.06 6.35
C ILE A 108 -7.15 -4.32 7.42
N PHE A 109 -6.10 -3.63 7.02
CA PHE A 109 -5.18 -2.96 7.95
C PHE A 109 -5.62 -1.54 8.36
N ASP A 110 -6.49 -0.91 7.58
CA ASP A 110 -7.04 0.41 7.84
C ASP A 110 -8.33 0.27 8.65
N LYS A 111 -8.31 0.68 9.92
CA LYS A 111 -9.43 0.52 10.85
C LYS A 111 -10.66 1.30 10.42
N THR A 112 -10.46 2.49 9.81
CA THR A 112 -11.57 3.27 9.26
C THR A 112 -12.22 2.54 8.08
N GLN A 113 -11.44 2.02 7.13
CA GLN A 113 -11.97 1.25 6.01
C GLN A 113 -12.69 -0.04 6.48
N TYR A 114 -12.10 -0.75 7.44
CA TYR A 114 -12.75 -1.90 8.07
C TYR A 114 -14.10 -1.53 8.67
N THR A 115 -14.18 -0.44 9.42
CA THR A 115 -15.40 0.03 10.06
C THR A 115 -16.47 0.41 9.02
N GLU A 116 -16.09 1.11 7.95
CA GLU A 116 -17.00 1.46 6.85
C GLU A 116 -17.59 0.21 6.19
N LEU A 117 -16.78 -0.79 5.89
CA LEU A 117 -17.27 -2.05 5.30
C LEU A 117 -18.16 -2.83 6.26
N LYS A 118 -17.84 -2.87 7.55
CA LYS A 118 -18.71 -3.49 8.58
C LYS A 118 -20.03 -2.78 8.70
N MET A 119 -20.07 -1.45 8.71
CA MET A 119 -21.29 -0.65 8.75
C MET A 119 -22.14 -0.83 7.48
N ALA A 120 -21.50 -1.10 6.34
CA ALA A 120 -22.20 -1.49 5.11
C ALA A 120 -22.73 -2.94 5.12
N GLY A 121 -22.61 -3.68 6.23
CA GLY A 121 -23.13 -5.04 6.41
C GLY A 121 -22.22 -6.15 5.90
N ILE A 122 -20.96 -5.86 5.58
CA ILE A 122 -19.99 -6.86 5.09
C ILE A 122 -19.38 -7.61 6.27
N ASN A 123 -19.82 -8.85 6.49
CA ASN A 123 -19.38 -9.65 7.65
C ASN A 123 -18.10 -10.44 7.44
N THR A 124 -17.62 -10.54 6.23
CA THR A 124 -16.43 -11.30 5.82
C THR A 124 -15.10 -10.54 5.99
N VAL A 125 -15.16 -9.27 6.46
CA VAL A 125 -13.99 -8.45 6.73
C VAL A 125 -13.62 -8.46 8.21
N TYR A 126 -12.31 -8.43 8.48
CA TYR A 126 -11.70 -8.44 9.81
C TYR A 126 -10.62 -7.39 9.86
N TYR A 127 -10.44 -6.73 11.00
CA TYR A 127 -9.33 -5.81 11.20
C TYR A 127 -8.07 -6.57 11.60
N ALA A 128 -6.98 -6.30 10.90
CA ALA A 128 -5.65 -6.73 11.31
C ALA A 128 -4.61 -5.72 10.80
N PRO A 129 -3.80 -5.11 11.68
CA PRO A 129 -2.74 -4.21 11.26
C PRO A 129 -1.72 -4.94 10.39
N LEU A 130 -1.02 -4.21 9.53
CA LEU A 130 0.11 -4.75 8.80
C LEU A 130 1.21 -5.17 9.77
N ALA A 131 1.95 -6.21 9.41
CA ALA A 131 3.03 -6.75 10.20
C ALA A 131 4.32 -6.81 9.38
N VAL A 132 5.43 -6.93 10.05
CA VAL A 132 6.76 -7.10 9.49
C VAL A 132 7.48 -8.27 10.15
N ASN A 133 8.31 -8.98 9.39
CA ASN A 133 9.15 -10.04 9.95
C ASN A 133 10.39 -9.44 10.64
N ALA A 134 10.19 -8.96 11.86
CA ALA A 134 11.24 -8.37 12.68
C ALA A 134 12.39 -9.35 12.96
N ASP A 135 12.11 -10.65 13.11
CA ASP A 135 13.12 -11.70 13.31
C ASP A 135 14.04 -11.82 12.11
N ARG A 136 13.50 -11.80 10.87
CA ARG A 136 14.31 -11.80 9.65
C ARG A 136 15.20 -10.57 9.57
N MET A 137 14.62 -9.41 9.80
CA MET A 137 15.37 -8.14 9.79
C MET A 137 16.48 -8.15 10.83
N LYS A 138 16.20 -8.61 12.05
CA LYS A 138 17.19 -8.73 13.10
C LYS A 138 18.32 -9.69 12.71
N ARG A 139 17.98 -10.91 12.24
CA ARG A 139 19.01 -11.87 11.78
C ARG A 139 19.89 -11.31 10.66
N MET A 140 19.30 -10.53 9.76
CA MET A 140 20.02 -9.88 8.66
C MET A 140 20.95 -8.80 9.18
N LEU A 141 20.47 -7.92 10.05
CA LEU A 141 21.22 -6.79 10.60
C LEU A 141 22.31 -7.23 11.61
N ASP A 142 22.09 -8.33 12.35
CA ASP A 142 23.06 -8.88 13.31
C ASP A 142 24.19 -9.68 12.64
N LYS A 143 24.03 -10.13 11.39
CA LYS A 143 25.07 -10.80 10.60
C LYS A 143 26.26 -9.89 10.21
N THR A 144 26.55 -8.88 11.01
CA THR A 144 27.53 -7.80 10.76
C THR A 144 29.02 -8.20 10.71
N GLY A 145 29.35 -9.48 10.59
CA GLY A 145 30.69 -9.90 10.16
C GLY A 145 30.92 -9.80 8.65
N CYS A 146 29.90 -9.59 7.84
CA CYS A 146 30.00 -9.36 6.41
C CYS A 146 30.07 -7.85 6.16
N SER A 147 31.17 -7.39 5.61
CA SER A 147 31.45 -6.03 5.17
C SER A 147 30.51 -5.55 4.05
N HIS A 148 29.19 -5.50 4.33
CA HIS A 148 28.36 -4.58 3.58
C HIS A 148 28.83 -3.19 4.00
N ASN A 149 29.35 -2.45 3.04
CA ASN A 149 29.83 -1.10 3.25
C ASN A 149 28.66 -0.24 3.73
N ASN A 150 28.43 -0.27 5.07
CA ASN A 150 27.30 0.40 5.74
C ASN A 150 27.33 1.92 5.46
N ASP A 151 28.46 2.46 5.00
CA ASP A 151 28.60 3.85 4.62
C ASP A 151 27.70 4.24 3.43
N ARG A 152 27.38 3.29 2.53
CA ARG A 152 26.44 3.50 1.42
C ARG A 152 25.05 3.92 1.93
N PHE A 153 24.59 3.36 3.05
CA PHE A 153 23.27 3.56 3.60
C PHE A 153 23.18 4.62 4.70
N LYS A 154 24.33 5.13 5.17
CA LYS A 154 24.35 6.18 6.21
C LYS A 154 23.68 7.44 5.70
N GLY A 155 22.84 8.03 6.54
CA GLY A 155 22.18 9.31 6.31
C GLY A 155 21.68 9.93 7.60
N ASP A 156 21.44 11.23 7.57
CA ASP A 156 20.75 11.89 8.67
C ASP A 156 19.24 11.69 8.51
N ILE A 157 18.74 11.88 7.29
CA ILE A 157 17.32 11.73 6.95
C ILE A 157 17.21 10.80 5.74
N ALA A 158 16.33 9.81 5.79
CA ALA A 158 16.02 8.93 4.67
C ALA A 158 14.53 8.91 4.35
N PHE A 159 14.20 8.86 3.07
CA PHE A 159 12.88 8.50 2.57
C PHE A 159 13.03 7.38 1.53
N VAL A 160 12.26 6.30 1.71
CA VAL A 160 12.22 5.17 0.78
C VAL A 160 10.81 5.02 0.25
N GLY A 161 10.60 5.25 -1.05
CA GLY A 161 9.28 5.11 -1.66
C GLY A 161 9.15 5.76 -3.03
N SER A 162 8.01 5.52 -3.68
CA SER A 162 7.66 6.18 -4.93
C SER A 162 7.44 7.69 -4.71
N MET A 163 7.75 8.50 -5.71
CA MET A 163 7.36 9.92 -5.74
C MET A 163 6.02 10.14 -6.44
N TYR A 164 5.41 9.08 -6.99
CA TYR A 164 4.16 9.11 -7.77
C TYR A 164 4.17 10.13 -8.91
N ASN A 165 5.35 10.44 -9.44
CA ASN A 165 5.53 11.35 -10.58
C ASN A 165 6.03 10.62 -11.84
N GLU A 166 5.73 9.33 -11.95
CA GLU A 166 6.03 8.53 -13.12
C GLU A 166 5.34 9.09 -14.38
N LYS A 167 5.99 8.92 -15.51
CA LYS A 167 5.42 9.28 -16.82
C LYS A 167 4.08 8.55 -17.00
N TYR A 168 3.05 9.29 -17.45
CA TYR A 168 1.67 8.80 -17.58
C TYR A 168 0.93 8.57 -16.26
N ASN A 169 1.28 9.30 -15.21
CA ASN A 169 0.47 9.42 -14.02
C ASN A 169 -1.00 9.64 -14.38
N LEU A 170 -1.92 9.00 -13.64
CA LEU A 170 -3.35 9.06 -13.96
C LEU A 170 -3.90 10.49 -13.94
N PHE A 171 -3.43 11.34 -13.01
CA PHE A 171 -3.87 12.73 -12.94
C PHE A 171 -3.47 13.53 -14.19
N ASP A 172 -2.28 13.31 -14.72
CA ASP A 172 -1.78 14.01 -15.90
C ASP A 172 -2.61 13.69 -17.16
N ARG A 173 -3.40 12.61 -17.13
CA ARG A 173 -4.34 12.28 -18.21
C ARG A 173 -5.61 13.14 -18.23
N LEU A 174 -5.79 13.98 -17.20
CA LEU A 174 -6.87 14.98 -17.13
C LEU A 174 -6.46 16.33 -17.79
N GLU A 175 -5.54 16.33 -18.73
CA GLU A 175 -4.99 17.55 -19.35
C GLU A 175 -6.04 18.44 -19.99
N GLY A 176 -7.14 17.88 -20.50
CA GLY A 176 -8.19 18.58 -21.22
C GLY A 176 -9.29 19.19 -20.36
N ILE A 177 -9.25 19.07 -19.03
CA ILE A 177 -10.26 19.68 -18.15
C ILE A 177 -10.21 21.20 -18.23
N ASN A 178 -11.36 21.84 -18.08
CA ASN A 178 -11.46 23.29 -18.15
C ASN A 178 -10.83 23.99 -16.93
N ASP A 179 -10.57 25.29 -17.05
CA ASP A 179 -9.87 26.06 -16.00
C ASP A 179 -10.63 26.10 -14.66
N PHE A 180 -11.97 26.11 -14.69
CA PHE A 180 -12.80 26.05 -13.50
C PHE A 180 -12.59 24.71 -12.75
N THR A 181 -12.71 23.60 -13.47
CA THR A 181 -12.48 22.25 -12.92
C THR A 181 -11.07 22.14 -12.35
N LYS A 182 -10.06 22.60 -13.09
CA LYS A 182 -8.66 22.60 -12.64
C LYS A 182 -8.48 23.37 -11.34
N GLY A 183 -8.97 24.62 -11.30
CA GLY A 183 -8.90 25.44 -10.09
C GLY A 183 -9.65 24.84 -8.91
N TYR A 184 -10.81 24.23 -9.15
CA TYR A 184 -11.57 23.53 -8.13
C TYR A 184 -10.81 22.33 -7.55
N LEU A 185 -10.25 21.44 -8.42
CA LEU A 185 -9.47 20.29 -7.99
C LEU A 185 -8.22 20.70 -7.20
N ASP A 186 -7.51 21.73 -7.64
CA ASP A 186 -6.38 22.30 -6.92
C ASP A 186 -6.78 22.80 -5.52
N ALA A 187 -7.92 23.46 -5.40
CA ALA A 187 -8.41 23.99 -4.13
C ALA A 187 -8.79 22.86 -3.15
N ILE A 188 -9.54 21.85 -3.59
CA ILE A 188 -9.94 20.74 -2.70
C ILE A 188 -8.74 19.86 -2.31
N MET A 189 -7.77 19.62 -3.20
CA MET A 189 -6.55 18.91 -2.87
C MET A 189 -5.70 19.69 -1.84
N LYS A 190 -5.56 21.01 -2.00
CA LYS A 190 -4.88 21.87 -1.01
C LYS A 190 -5.58 21.85 0.35
N ALA A 191 -6.92 21.84 0.37
CA ALA A 191 -7.69 21.71 1.61
C ALA A 191 -7.47 20.33 2.25
N GLN A 192 -7.55 19.25 1.48
CA GLN A 192 -7.33 17.89 1.97
C GLN A 192 -5.93 17.69 2.57
N ARG A 193 -4.89 18.31 2.01
CA ARG A 193 -3.53 18.24 2.55
C ARG A 193 -3.41 18.78 3.98
N LYS A 194 -4.34 19.65 4.40
CA LYS A 194 -4.40 20.21 5.76
C LYS A 194 -5.26 19.38 6.73
N VAL A 195 -5.95 18.36 6.23
CA VAL A 195 -6.86 17.51 7.03
C VAL A 195 -6.32 16.09 7.08
N TYR A 196 -6.10 15.60 8.28
CA TYR A 196 -5.70 14.23 8.57
C TYR A 196 -6.84 13.45 9.21
N GLY A 197 -6.85 12.13 9.08
CA GLY A 197 -7.87 11.25 9.67
C GLY A 197 -9.23 11.27 8.95
N TYR A 198 -9.40 12.09 7.92
CA TYR A 198 -10.62 12.12 7.12
C TYR A 198 -10.31 12.45 5.66
N PHE A 199 -10.76 11.58 4.75
CA PHE A 199 -10.59 11.74 3.31
C PHE A 199 -11.92 12.12 2.66
N PHE A 200 -12.04 13.37 2.23
CA PHE A 200 -13.32 13.95 1.77
C PHE A 200 -13.40 14.20 0.25
N LEU A 201 -12.34 13.93 -0.50
CA LEU A 201 -12.30 14.28 -1.93
C LEU A 201 -13.41 13.62 -2.73
N GLU A 202 -13.74 12.36 -2.45
CA GLU A 202 -14.85 11.67 -3.13
C GLU A 202 -16.16 12.43 -3.01
N GLN A 203 -16.47 12.96 -1.83
CA GLN A 203 -17.73 13.66 -1.54
C GLN A 203 -17.83 15.01 -2.26
N LEU A 204 -16.71 15.61 -2.63
CA LEU A 204 -16.66 16.88 -3.34
C LEU A 204 -16.63 16.73 -4.87
N LEU A 205 -16.45 15.52 -5.38
CA LEU A 205 -16.49 15.25 -6.82
C LEU A 205 -17.92 15.02 -7.28
N SER A 206 -18.59 16.08 -7.70
CA SER A 206 -19.99 16.04 -8.16
C SER A 206 -20.26 17.08 -9.27
N GLY A 207 -21.47 17.06 -9.80
CA GLY A 207 -21.97 18.08 -10.73
C GLY A 207 -21.11 18.26 -11.98
N GLU A 208 -20.86 19.50 -12.33
CA GLU A 208 -20.13 19.88 -13.57
C GLU A 208 -18.64 19.48 -13.52
N VAL A 209 -18.03 19.49 -12.33
CA VAL A 209 -16.62 19.08 -12.16
C VAL A 209 -16.46 17.61 -12.55
N LEU A 210 -17.29 16.73 -11.98
CA LEU A 210 -17.22 15.30 -12.29
C LEU A 210 -17.54 15.01 -13.78
N LYS A 211 -18.52 15.72 -14.36
CA LYS A 211 -18.84 15.59 -15.79
C LYS A 211 -17.67 15.98 -16.68
N ASP A 212 -16.96 17.06 -16.33
CA ASP A 212 -15.79 17.50 -17.10
C ASP A 212 -14.64 16.49 -17.01
N MET A 213 -14.38 15.94 -15.82
CA MET A 213 -13.40 14.87 -15.63
C MET A 213 -13.75 13.63 -16.48
N ILE A 214 -14.99 13.17 -16.44
CA ILE A 214 -15.47 12.02 -17.23
C ILE A 214 -15.33 12.28 -18.74
N LYS A 215 -15.64 13.49 -19.20
CA LYS A 215 -15.50 13.87 -20.61
C LYS A 215 -14.05 13.80 -21.09
N ASN A 216 -13.10 14.17 -20.24
CA ASN A 216 -11.68 14.22 -20.60
C ASN A 216 -10.96 12.88 -20.47
N TYR A 217 -11.26 12.12 -19.46
CA TYR A 217 -10.70 10.78 -19.27
C TYR A 217 -11.76 9.87 -18.63
N PRO A 218 -12.58 9.18 -19.43
CA PRO A 218 -13.64 8.31 -18.93
C PRO A 218 -13.09 7.19 -18.06
N VAL A 219 -13.70 6.99 -16.89
CA VAL A 219 -13.50 5.80 -16.05
C VAL A 219 -14.86 5.16 -15.79
N GLU A 220 -14.92 3.84 -15.88
CA GLU A 220 -16.15 3.10 -15.67
C GLU A 220 -16.01 2.21 -14.43
N PRO A 221 -16.94 2.33 -13.46
CA PRO A 221 -17.06 1.37 -12.39
C PRO A 221 -17.35 -0.02 -12.94
N SER A 222 -16.93 -1.04 -12.23
CA SER A 222 -17.24 -2.40 -12.64
C SER A 222 -18.72 -2.74 -12.42
N LYS A 223 -19.27 -3.57 -13.34
CA LYS A 223 -20.66 -4.04 -13.23
C LYS A 223 -20.90 -5.03 -12.08
N ASP A 224 -19.83 -5.61 -11.55
CA ASP A 224 -19.87 -6.55 -10.43
C ASP A 224 -19.43 -5.93 -9.10
N GLY A 225 -19.53 -4.60 -8.96
CA GLY A 225 -19.10 -3.87 -7.79
C GLY A 225 -19.98 -2.67 -7.46
N VAL A 226 -19.65 -2.01 -6.36
CA VAL A 226 -20.35 -0.83 -5.82
C VAL A 226 -19.50 0.43 -5.83
N GLU A 227 -18.27 0.35 -6.36
CA GLU A 227 -17.40 1.53 -6.49
C GLU A 227 -18.04 2.59 -7.36
N THR A 228 -17.88 3.85 -6.97
CA THR A 228 -18.40 5.01 -7.70
C THR A 228 -17.35 5.58 -8.64
N VAL A 229 -17.79 6.34 -9.66
CA VAL A 229 -16.87 7.10 -10.52
C VAL A 229 -16.09 8.13 -9.69
N SER A 230 -16.74 8.80 -8.73
CA SER A 230 -16.10 9.75 -7.83
C SER A 230 -15.02 9.10 -6.96
N TYR A 231 -15.28 7.90 -6.42
CA TYR A 231 -14.26 7.11 -5.71
C TYR A 231 -13.04 6.85 -6.59
N LEU A 232 -13.23 6.39 -7.84
CA LEU A 232 -12.12 6.09 -8.74
C LEU A 232 -11.24 7.33 -8.99
N TYR A 233 -11.85 8.51 -9.24
CA TYR A 233 -11.08 9.73 -9.41
C TYR A 233 -10.42 10.20 -8.11
N ALA A 234 -11.13 10.17 -6.98
CA ALA A 234 -10.58 10.63 -5.70
C ALA A 234 -9.36 9.81 -5.28
N ASP A 235 -9.49 8.48 -5.27
CA ASP A 235 -8.49 7.59 -4.69
C ASP A 235 -7.34 7.26 -5.65
N TYR A 236 -7.60 7.15 -6.96
CA TYR A 236 -6.57 6.76 -7.93
C TYR A 236 -5.94 7.92 -8.68
N PHE A 237 -6.64 9.06 -8.83
CA PHE A 237 -6.11 10.24 -9.51
C PHE A 237 -5.67 11.31 -8.52
N LEU A 238 -6.60 11.82 -7.70
CA LEU A 238 -6.31 12.97 -6.83
C LEU A 238 -5.43 12.60 -5.64
N ALA A 239 -5.67 11.48 -4.98
CA ALA A 239 -4.83 11.07 -3.84
C ALA A 239 -3.38 10.83 -4.24
N ARG A 240 -3.13 10.24 -5.43
CA ARG A 240 -1.76 10.05 -5.95
C ARG A 240 -1.10 11.38 -6.32
N LYS A 241 -1.85 12.29 -6.98
CA LYS A 241 -1.34 13.63 -7.28
C LYS A 241 -0.95 14.37 -6.01
N MET A 242 -1.84 14.35 -5.01
CA MET A 242 -1.55 14.95 -3.71
C MET A 242 -0.29 14.35 -3.06
N ALA A 243 -0.15 13.02 -3.08
CA ALA A 243 1.02 12.36 -2.51
C ALA A 243 2.30 12.74 -3.25
N SER A 244 2.25 12.87 -4.58
CA SER A 244 3.38 13.35 -5.38
C SER A 244 3.78 14.76 -4.97
N ASP A 245 2.83 15.67 -4.91
CA ASP A 245 3.07 17.07 -4.54
C ASP A 245 3.60 17.18 -3.11
N GLU A 246 2.99 16.47 -2.15
CA GLU A 246 3.39 16.49 -0.75
C GLU A 246 4.81 15.95 -0.55
N ARG A 247 5.15 14.81 -1.19
CA ARG A 247 6.50 14.24 -1.12
C ARG A 247 7.53 15.17 -1.74
N MET A 248 7.20 15.77 -2.89
CA MET A 248 8.10 16.71 -3.55
C MET A 248 8.30 17.99 -2.70
N ASP A 249 7.23 18.53 -2.12
CA ASP A 249 7.30 19.73 -1.28
C ASP A 249 8.12 19.49 -0.01
N ILE A 250 7.93 18.33 0.65
CA ILE A 250 8.72 17.92 1.82
C ILE A 250 10.20 17.80 1.45
N MET A 251 10.51 17.11 0.36
CA MET A 251 11.90 16.93 -0.07
C MET A 251 12.56 18.27 -0.43
N LYS A 252 11.84 19.16 -1.11
CA LYS A 252 12.34 20.52 -1.41
C LYS A 252 12.60 21.34 -0.14
N LEU A 253 11.68 21.28 0.81
CA LEU A 253 11.82 21.98 2.09
C LEU A 253 13.04 21.46 2.85
N LEU A 254 13.15 20.15 3.02
CA LEU A 254 14.29 19.54 3.71
C LEU A 254 15.62 19.84 3.03
N GLY A 255 15.67 19.72 1.70
CA GLY A 255 16.88 20.04 0.95
C GLY A 255 17.32 21.49 1.09
N LYS A 256 16.37 22.42 1.06
CA LYS A 256 16.61 23.85 1.23
C LYS A 256 17.10 24.20 2.65
N GLU A 257 16.41 23.70 3.68
CA GLU A 257 16.64 24.12 5.06
C GLU A 257 17.79 23.32 5.74
N LEU A 258 17.99 22.06 5.34
CA LEU A 258 18.91 21.15 6.03
C LEU A 258 19.99 20.55 5.11
N GLY A 259 19.87 20.66 3.79
CA GLY A 259 20.72 19.95 2.84
C GLY A 259 22.21 20.34 2.84
N GLU A 260 22.57 21.52 3.37
CA GLU A 260 23.96 21.94 3.53
C GLU A 260 24.64 21.28 4.75
N GLN A 261 23.88 20.96 5.80
CA GLN A 261 24.40 20.47 7.08
C GLN A 261 24.15 18.99 7.31
N HIS A 262 23.17 18.41 6.63
CA HIS A 262 22.69 17.06 6.83
C HIS A 262 22.63 16.27 5.53
N ARG A 263 22.98 14.99 5.61
CA ARG A 263 22.84 14.07 4.49
C ARG A 263 21.41 13.55 4.39
N ILE A 264 20.70 14.01 3.36
CA ILE A 264 19.31 13.63 3.07
C ILE A 264 19.33 12.66 1.89
N ASN A 265 18.93 11.43 2.11
CA ASN A 265 18.93 10.38 1.10
C ASN A 265 17.49 10.02 0.70
N LEU A 266 17.23 10.05 -0.60
CA LEU A 266 15.97 9.66 -1.21
C LEU A 266 16.19 8.38 -2.02
N TYR A 267 15.52 7.30 -1.65
CA TYR A 267 15.56 6.03 -2.35
C TYR A 267 14.26 5.85 -3.14
N THR A 268 14.32 6.10 -4.44
CA THR A 268 13.15 6.06 -5.33
C THR A 268 13.55 5.69 -6.75
N PRO A 269 12.71 4.92 -7.48
CA PRO A 269 12.93 4.70 -8.91
C PRO A 269 12.56 5.94 -9.75
N ASN A 270 11.89 6.92 -9.15
CA ASN A 270 11.38 8.07 -9.87
C ASN A 270 12.46 9.14 -10.09
N PRO A 271 12.48 9.84 -11.25
CA PRO A 271 13.34 10.99 -11.44
C PRO A 271 12.89 12.15 -10.55
N THR A 272 13.86 12.87 -10.01
CA THR A 272 13.61 14.03 -9.12
C THR A 272 14.42 15.25 -9.56
N PRO A 273 14.15 15.79 -10.77
CA PRO A 273 14.87 16.96 -11.25
C PRO A 273 14.60 18.17 -10.34
N GLY A 274 15.64 18.95 -10.07
CA GLY A 274 15.53 20.20 -9.31
C GLY A 274 15.42 20.03 -7.79
N LEU A 275 15.68 18.86 -7.23
CA LEU A 275 15.86 18.67 -5.79
C LEU A 275 17.29 19.02 -5.38
N ALA A 276 17.53 20.28 -4.97
CA ALA A 276 18.79 20.68 -4.38
C ALA A 276 18.89 20.18 -2.92
N GLY A 277 20.10 19.79 -2.48
CA GLY A 277 20.34 19.36 -1.09
C GLY A 277 19.79 17.98 -0.72
N VAL A 278 19.24 17.21 -1.68
CA VAL A 278 18.75 15.85 -1.50
C VAL A 278 19.45 14.91 -2.48
N ASN A 279 19.98 13.79 -1.97
CA ASN A 279 20.64 12.79 -2.79
C ASN A 279 19.61 11.75 -3.25
N ASN A 280 19.28 11.73 -4.54
CA ASN A 280 18.53 10.61 -5.10
C ASN A 280 19.47 9.42 -5.30
N CYS A 281 19.30 8.39 -4.47
CA CYS A 281 20.14 7.19 -4.45
C CYS A 281 19.62 6.09 -5.40
N GLY A 282 18.50 6.34 -6.10
CA GLY A 282 17.86 5.34 -6.96
C GLY A 282 16.98 4.34 -6.20
N PRO A 283 16.49 3.31 -6.90
CA PRO A 283 15.71 2.24 -6.27
C PRO A 283 16.56 1.39 -5.34
N ILE A 284 15.90 0.73 -4.39
CA ILE A 284 16.55 -0.13 -3.41
C ILE A 284 15.76 -1.43 -3.28
N ASP A 285 16.47 -2.55 -3.06
CA ASP A 285 15.82 -3.83 -2.83
C ASP A 285 15.12 -3.89 -1.48
N TYR A 286 13.90 -4.48 -1.49
CA TYR A 286 13.05 -4.56 -0.30
C TYR A 286 13.62 -5.49 0.77
N TYR A 287 14.09 -6.66 0.36
CA TYR A 287 14.56 -7.68 1.28
C TYR A 287 16.03 -7.52 1.66
N ASP A 288 16.88 -7.18 0.68
CA ASP A 288 18.34 -7.24 0.85
C ASP A 288 18.94 -5.93 1.37
N ASP A 289 18.40 -4.77 0.98
CA ASP A 289 19.05 -3.48 1.23
C ASP A 289 18.23 -2.56 2.16
N MET A 290 16.91 -2.55 2.02
CA MET A 290 16.06 -1.56 2.68
C MET A 290 16.17 -1.56 4.22
N PRO A 291 16.26 -2.71 4.92
CA PRO A 291 16.45 -2.71 6.38
C PRO A 291 17.74 -2.01 6.82
N TYR A 292 18.81 -2.08 6.00
CA TYR A 292 20.05 -1.36 6.30
C TYR A 292 19.92 0.16 6.16
N VAL A 293 19.12 0.65 5.20
CA VAL A 293 18.80 2.09 5.09
C VAL A 293 18.15 2.57 6.38
N PHE A 294 17.12 1.86 6.85
CA PHE A 294 16.37 2.26 8.05
C PHE A 294 17.24 2.24 9.30
N ARG A 295 18.09 1.24 9.45
CA ARG A 295 18.99 1.11 10.59
C ARG A 295 20.09 2.15 10.61
N ASN A 296 20.58 2.59 9.43
CA ASN A 296 21.73 3.49 9.31
C ASN A 296 21.35 4.95 9.06
N SER A 297 20.06 5.28 9.08
CA SER A 297 19.55 6.65 9.01
C SER A 297 19.06 7.09 10.38
N LYS A 298 19.37 8.34 10.77
CA LYS A 298 18.93 8.87 12.08
C LYS A 298 17.42 9.08 12.13
N ILE A 299 16.83 9.55 11.03
CA ILE A 299 15.38 9.78 10.88
C ILE A 299 14.94 9.13 9.58
N ASN A 300 13.90 8.30 9.65
CA ASN A 300 13.26 7.71 8.49
C ASN A 300 11.87 8.30 8.33
N LEU A 301 11.64 8.94 7.17
CA LEU A 301 10.37 9.57 6.87
C LEU A 301 9.39 8.56 6.29
N ASN A 302 8.16 8.64 6.75
CA ASN A 302 7.01 8.03 6.11
C ASN A 302 5.99 9.11 5.74
N ILE A 303 5.64 9.19 4.45
CA ILE A 303 4.68 10.14 3.91
C ILE A 303 3.57 9.29 3.28
N THR A 304 2.53 9.04 4.07
CA THR A 304 1.43 8.13 3.73
C THR A 304 0.52 8.75 2.66
N LEU A 305 0.07 7.93 1.73
CA LEU A 305 -0.97 8.28 0.76
C LEU A 305 -2.28 8.61 1.50
N ARG A 306 -2.94 9.72 1.17
CA ARG A 306 -4.12 10.23 1.90
C ARG A 306 -5.37 9.35 1.77
N SER A 307 -5.43 8.46 0.77
CA SER A 307 -6.47 7.45 0.66
C SER A 307 -6.36 6.33 1.71
N ILE A 308 -5.22 6.18 2.38
CA ILE A 308 -5.10 5.42 3.62
C ILE A 308 -5.64 6.32 4.73
N LYS A 309 -6.80 5.96 5.28
CA LYS A 309 -7.59 6.86 6.16
C LYS A 309 -7.04 6.90 7.58
N SER A 310 -6.79 5.73 8.19
CA SER A 310 -6.28 5.63 9.56
C SER A 310 -5.15 4.62 9.72
N GLY A 311 -5.02 3.67 8.78
CA GLY A 311 -4.15 2.51 8.89
C GLY A 311 -2.65 2.85 8.90
N ILE A 312 -1.87 2.07 9.62
CA ILE A 312 -0.41 2.16 9.61
C ILE A 312 0.10 1.57 8.29
N PRO A 313 0.76 2.36 7.43
CA PRO A 313 1.29 1.83 6.17
C PRO A 313 2.44 0.86 6.42
N LEU A 314 2.63 -0.12 5.52
CA LEU A 314 3.70 -1.11 5.62
C LEU A 314 5.08 -0.47 5.86
N ARG A 315 5.36 0.66 5.22
CA ARG A 315 6.61 1.40 5.39
C ARG A 315 6.86 1.83 6.83
N GLY A 316 5.83 2.23 7.57
CA GLY A 316 5.96 2.55 9.00
C GLY A 316 6.39 1.32 9.81
N MET A 317 5.78 0.17 9.53
CA MET A 317 6.14 -1.11 10.18
C MET A 317 7.55 -1.58 9.79
N ASP A 318 7.94 -1.45 8.52
CA ASP A 318 9.28 -1.79 8.04
C ASP A 318 10.37 -0.99 8.75
N ILE A 319 10.17 0.34 8.88
CA ILE A 319 11.12 1.22 9.56
C ILE A 319 11.33 0.79 11.02
N MET A 320 10.23 0.61 11.76
CA MET A 320 10.31 0.23 13.17
C MET A 320 10.81 -1.20 13.36
N GLY A 321 10.40 -2.13 12.49
CA GLY A 321 10.88 -3.52 12.51
C GLY A 321 12.38 -3.65 12.26
N ALA A 322 12.96 -2.74 11.46
CA ALA A 322 14.41 -2.66 11.27
C ALA A 322 15.14 -1.93 12.42
N GLY A 323 14.42 -1.43 13.43
CA GLY A 323 14.96 -0.63 14.53
C GLY A 323 15.35 0.78 14.11
N GLY A 324 14.73 1.33 13.04
CA GLY A 324 14.89 2.70 12.60
C GLY A 324 13.95 3.65 13.35
N PHE A 325 14.37 4.92 13.52
CA PHE A 325 13.51 5.96 14.08
C PHE A 325 12.52 6.45 13.02
N LEU A 326 11.21 6.33 13.31
CA LEU A 326 10.14 6.70 12.40
C LEU A 326 9.65 8.14 12.65
N MET A 327 9.60 8.97 11.60
CA MET A 327 8.84 10.21 11.55
C MET A 327 7.77 10.10 10.46
N SER A 328 6.49 10.12 10.83
CA SER A 328 5.36 9.90 9.93
C SER A 328 4.36 11.04 9.97
N ASN A 329 3.65 11.27 8.86
CA ASN A 329 2.40 12.01 8.95
C ASN A 329 1.39 11.25 9.81
N TYR A 330 0.43 11.98 10.36
CA TYR A 330 -0.59 11.42 11.26
C TYR A 330 -1.37 10.28 10.60
N GLN A 331 -1.47 9.17 11.35
CA GLN A 331 -2.39 8.05 11.12
C GLN A 331 -2.91 7.61 12.48
N GLU A 332 -4.24 7.51 12.64
CA GLU A 332 -4.88 7.27 13.93
C GLU A 332 -4.51 5.90 14.52
N ASP A 333 -4.40 4.87 13.69
CA ASP A 333 -4.13 3.50 14.14
C ASP A 333 -2.76 3.36 14.83
N PHE A 334 -1.83 4.33 14.69
CA PHE A 334 -0.59 4.32 15.46
C PHE A 334 -0.84 4.34 16.97
N PHE A 335 -1.88 5.04 17.43
CA PHE A 335 -2.19 5.17 18.85
C PHE A 335 -2.72 3.87 19.50
N ASP A 336 -3.14 2.90 18.70
CA ASP A 336 -3.56 1.58 19.20
C ASP A 336 -2.36 0.69 19.57
N PHE A 337 -1.17 0.95 19.03
CA PHE A 337 -0.01 0.05 19.13
C PHE A 337 1.24 0.72 19.66
N PHE A 338 1.35 2.05 19.56
CA PHE A 338 2.56 2.81 19.86
C PHE A 338 2.22 4.09 20.62
N VAL A 339 3.22 4.64 21.29
CA VAL A 339 3.12 5.93 22.02
C VAL A 339 3.86 7.01 21.22
N PRO A 340 3.14 7.85 20.45
CA PRO A 340 3.75 8.95 19.74
C PRO A 340 4.48 9.91 20.70
N GLY A 341 5.71 10.26 20.34
CA GLY A 341 6.61 11.02 21.20
C GLY A 341 7.61 10.18 22.00
N GLU A 342 7.34 8.87 22.16
CA GLU A 342 8.25 7.90 22.77
C GLU A 342 8.78 6.91 21.74
N ASP A 343 7.88 6.18 21.05
CA ASP A 343 8.26 5.16 20.08
C ASP A 343 8.57 5.75 18.68
N MET A 344 7.92 6.86 18.35
CA MET A 344 8.01 7.51 17.02
C MET A 344 7.51 8.94 17.08
N VAL A 345 7.66 9.69 16.00
CA VAL A 345 7.14 11.07 15.89
C VAL A 345 6.07 11.16 14.80
N LEU A 346 4.96 11.81 15.13
CA LEU A 346 3.90 12.16 14.18
C LEU A 346 3.90 13.67 13.92
N TYR A 347 3.71 14.05 12.65
CA TYR A 347 3.51 15.46 12.26
C TYR A 347 2.13 15.65 11.63
N LEU A 348 1.56 16.86 11.85
CA LEU A 348 0.23 17.28 11.36
C LEU A 348 0.31 18.39 10.30
N SER A 349 1.48 18.95 10.08
CA SER A 349 1.72 20.01 9.07
C SER A 349 3.18 20.03 8.68
N LEU A 350 3.45 20.62 7.52
CA LEU A 350 4.81 20.93 7.06
C LEU A 350 5.32 22.20 7.71
#